data_cfedbabc6133101d7dd863edcd9c87bb
#
_entry.id   cfedbabc6133101d7dd863edcd9c87bb
#
_cell.length_a   1.000
_cell.length_b   1.000
_cell.length_c   1.000
_cell.angle_alpha   90.00
_cell.angle_beta   90.00
_cell.angle_gamma   90.00
#
_symmetry.space_group_name_H-M   'P 1'
#
loop_
_entity.id
_entity.type
_entity.pdbx_description
1 polymer ?
#
loop_
_entity_poly.entity_id
_entity_poly.type
_entity_poly.pdbx_seq_one_letter_code
_entity_poly.pdbx_strand_id
1 'polypeptide(L)'
;MYVAVKGGEQAIATAHRLLAEDRRGDLAVPELTLAQIAGQLTLAVDRVMAEGSCYDPGLAALAIKQARGDLLEAIFLVRAYRTTLPRFGASLPIDTGAMTVRRRVSATFKDVPGGQILGPTFDYTHRLLDFSLAEPGGRAVAEPVAPSAESVEPGPMPRVIELLDREGLIESEKPDIETRPVADVTREALTFPAGRDARLQNLARGDEGFLLALSYSTQRGYGRNHPFAGEIRQGEVAVELMPEELGFALTIAEITVTECQMVNQFTGSTSAPPQFTRGYGLAFGHTERKAMAMALVDRALRCRELDETAAAPAQDEEFVLSHSDNVEASGFVQHLKLPHHVDFQSELFLLLSLIHI
;
A
#
# COMPACT_ATOMS: atom_id res chain seq x y z
N MET A 1 17.28 19.97 -9.96
CA MET A 1 18.12 21.15 -10.30
C MET A 1 19.58 20.72 -10.13
N TYR A 2 20.31 20.57 -11.23
CA TYR A 2 21.74 20.29 -11.20
C TYR A 2 22.51 21.61 -11.05
N VAL A 3 23.06 21.86 -9.89
CA VAL A 3 24.06 22.92 -9.76
C VAL A 3 25.38 22.33 -10.25
N ALA A 4 25.87 22.81 -11.41
CA ALA A 4 27.16 22.44 -11.93
C ALA A 4 28.26 22.96 -10.98
N VAL A 5 28.76 22.11 -10.11
CA VAL A 5 29.90 22.39 -9.26
C VAL A 5 31.16 22.19 -10.11
N LYS A 6 31.85 23.28 -10.48
CA LYS A 6 33.13 23.20 -11.20
C LYS A 6 34.10 22.30 -10.40
N GLY A 7 34.60 21.23 -11.04
CA GLY A 7 35.52 20.27 -10.42
C GLY A 7 34.85 19.11 -9.66
N GLY A 8 33.50 19.07 -9.57
CA GLY A 8 32.77 18.00 -8.90
C GLY A 8 32.56 16.73 -9.73
N GLU A 9 32.76 16.76 -11.03
CA GLU A 9 32.46 15.63 -11.93
C GLU A 9 33.24 14.36 -11.55
N GLN A 10 34.54 14.50 -11.25
CA GLN A 10 35.34 13.37 -10.82
C GLN A 10 34.94 12.83 -9.45
N ALA A 11 34.52 13.70 -8.53
CA ALA A 11 33.99 13.29 -7.24
C ALA A 11 32.65 12.54 -7.40
N ILE A 12 31.76 13.00 -8.27
CA ILE A 12 30.51 12.34 -8.60
C ILE A 12 30.75 10.96 -9.24
N ALA A 13 31.65 10.89 -10.23
CA ALA A 13 32.02 9.61 -10.86
C ALA A 13 32.64 8.62 -9.86
N THR A 14 33.43 9.12 -8.92
CA THR A 14 34.01 8.31 -7.83
C THR A 14 32.91 7.85 -6.86
N ALA A 15 31.95 8.70 -6.51
CA ALA A 15 30.83 8.33 -5.66
C ALA A 15 29.97 7.22 -6.29
N HIS A 16 29.72 7.29 -7.60
CA HIS A 16 28.99 6.22 -8.32
C HIS A 16 29.75 4.89 -8.26
N ARG A 17 31.06 4.91 -8.40
CA ARG A 17 31.89 3.70 -8.32
C ARG A 17 31.86 3.11 -6.91
N LEU A 18 32.06 3.94 -5.88
CA LEU A 18 31.96 3.51 -4.48
C LEU A 18 30.59 2.93 -4.15
N LEU A 19 29.52 3.55 -4.65
CA LEU A 19 28.17 3.01 -4.48
C LEU A 19 28.02 1.63 -5.11
N ALA A 20 28.62 1.41 -6.29
CA ALA A 20 28.59 0.11 -6.95
C ALA A 20 29.38 -0.96 -6.19
N GLU A 21 30.54 -0.57 -5.63
CA GLU A 21 31.38 -1.42 -4.78
C GLU A 21 30.61 -1.80 -3.50
N ASP A 22 30.06 -0.83 -2.81
CA ASP A 22 29.25 -1.03 -1.61
C ASP A 22 28.03 -1.93 -1.86
N ARG A 23 27.35 -1.73 -3.01
CA ARG A 23 26.22 -2.58 -3.40
C ARG A 23 26.64 -4.02 -3.60
N ARG A 24 27.82 -4.25 -4.20
CA ARG A 24 28.35 -5.59 -4.40
C ARG A 24 28.72 -6.25 -3.06
N GLY A 25 29.24 -5.48 -2.11
CA GLY A 25 29.67 -5.96 -0.80
C GLY A 25 30.85 -6.93 -0.87
N ASP A 26 30.93 -7.84 0.09
CA ASP A 26 32.00 -8.82 0.19
C ASP A 26 32.02 -9.75 -1.03
N LEU A 27 33.14 -9.76 -1.76
CA LEU A 27 33.33 -10.59 -2.96
C LEU A 27 33.41 -12.08 -2.65
N ALA A 28 33.71 -12.48 -1.42
CA ALA A 28 33.72 -13.87 -0.99
C ALA A 28 32.29 -14.42 -0.83
N VAL A 29 31.30 -13.55 -0.69
CA VAL A 29 29.87 -13.93 -0.60
C VAL A 29 29.25 -13.87 -2.00
N PRO A 30 28.53 -14.94 -2.45
CA PRO A 30 27.82 -14.91 -3.70
C PRO A 30 26.81 -13.76 -3.77
N GLU A 31 26.72 -13.11 -4.92
CA GLU A 31 25.76 -12.02 -5.13
C GLU A 31 24.32 -12.56 -5.13
N LEU A 32 23.40 -11.86 -4.45
CA LEU A 32 21.97 -12.20 -4.47
C LEU A 32 21.43 -12.16 -5.90
N THR A 33 20.75 -13.23 -6.30
CA THR A 33 20.02 -13.29 -7.55
C THR A 33 18.64 -12.62 -7.41
N LEU A 34 18.05 -12.16 -8.51
CA LEU A 34 16.69 -11.63 -8.52
C LEU A 34 15.67 -12.68 -8.09
N ALA A 35 15.88 -13.94 -8.46
CA ALA A 35 15.02 -15.05 -8.06
C ALA A 35 15.02 -15.29 -6.54
N GLN A 36 16.17 -15.15 -5.88
CA GLN A 36 16.24 -15.22 -4.41
C GLN A 36 15.50 -14.06 -3.75
N ILE A 37 15.65 -12.86 -4.25
CA ILE A 37 14.92 -11.69 -3.71
C ILE A 37 13.42 -11.86 -3.93
N ALA A 38 12.99 -12.17 -5.15
CA ALA A 38 11.58 -12.34 -5.48
C ALA A 38 10.92 -13.49 -4.70
N GLY A 39 11.65 -14.61 -4.48
CA GLY A 39 11.09 -15.79 -3.83
C GLY A 39 11.20 -15.81 -2.30
N GLN A 40 12.15 -15.08 -1.71
CA GLN A 40 12.42 -15.16 -0.27
C GLN A 40 12.13 -13.86 0.48
N LEU A 41 12.06 -12.72 -0.23
CA LEU A 41 11.73 -11.41 0.34
C LEU A 41 10.39 -10.90 -0.22
N THR A 42 9.41 -11.79 -0.34
CA THR A 42 8.12 -11.53 -1.00
C THR A 42 7.40 -10.30 -0.43
N LEU A 43 7.39 -10.12 0.89
CA LEU A 43 6.73 -8.96 1.51
C LEU A 43 7.42 -7.63 1.19
N ALA A 44 8.74 -7.63 0.97
CA ALA A 44 9.46 -6.45 0.51
C ALA A 44 9.13 -6.15 -0.96
N VAL A 45 9.08 -7.19 -1.80
CA VAL A 45 8.68 -7.10 -3.21
C VAL A 45 7.25 -6.57 -3.33
N ASP A 46 6.32 -7.12 -2.55
CA ASP A 46 4.92 -6.69 -2.51
C ASP A 46 4.78 -5.21 -2.13
N ARG A 47 5.53 -4.76 -1.13
CA ARG A 47 5.55 -3.37 -0.71
C ARG A 47 6.06 -2.45 -1.84
N VAL A 48 7.15 -2.83 -2.49
CA VAL A 48 7.71 -2.04 -3.61
C VAL A 48 6.71 -1.99 -4.77
N MET A 49 6.03 -3.08 -5.10
CA MET A 49 4.98 -3.09 -6.12
C MET A 49 3.80 -2.18 -5.75
N ALA A 50 3.30 -2.29 -4.51
CA ALA A 50 2.14 -1.53 -4.06
C ALA A 50 2.41 -0.02 -4.03
N GLU A 51 3.48 0.41 -3.37
CA GLU A 51 3.85 1.82 -3.25
C GLU A 51 4.47 2.38 -4.54
N GLY A 52 5.08 1.51 -5.36
CA GLY A 52 5.57 1.83 -6.70
C GLY A 52 4.49 1.94 -7.77
N SER A 53 3.26 1.50 -7.48
CA SER A 53 2.15 1.43 -8.45
C SER A 53 2.50 0.65 -9.71
N CYS A 54 3.24 -0.45 -9.55
CA CYS A 54 3.69 -1.30 -10.65
C CYS A 54 3.73 -2.76 -10.21
N TYR A 55 2.84 -3.58 -10.74
CA TYR A 55 2.80 -5.00 -10.43
C TYR A 55 3.76 -5.77 -11.33
N ASP A 56 5.00 -5.88 -10.90
CA ASP A 56 6.04 -6.70 -11.54
C ASP A 56 7.07 -7.14 -10.49
N PRO A 57 7.00 -8.41 -10.03
CA PRO A 57 7.93 -8.92 -9.01
C PRO A 57 9.40 -8.90 -9.45
N GLY A 58 9.67 -9.05 -10.74
CA GLY A 58 11.03 -9.01 -11.29
C GLY A 58 11.62 -7.61 -11.24
N LEU A 59 10.87 -6.60 -11.65
CA LEU A 59 11.27 -5.19 -11.55
C LEU A 59 11.41 -4.75 -10.09
N ALA A 60 10.49 -5.16 -9.22
CA ALA A 60 10.58 -4.86 -7.80
C ALA A 60 11.83 -5.49 -7.17
N ALA A 61 12.14 -6.76 -7.48
CA ALA A 61 13.36 -7.43 -7.01
C ALA A 61 14.63 -6.74 -7.53
N LEU A 62 14.62 -6.30 -8.80
CA LEU A 62 15.75 -5.55 -9.38
C LEU A 62 15.94 -4.22 -8.66
N ALA A 63 14.87 -3.49 -8.39
CA ALA A 63 14.92 -2.22 -7.68
C ALA A 63 15.42 -2.39 -6.25
N ILE A 64 14.96 -3.41 -5.51
CA ILE A 64 15.46 -3.75 -4.17
C ILE A 64 16.98 -4.03 -4.20
N LYS A 65 17.42 -4.83 -5.17
CA LYS A 65 18.85 -5.13 -5.35
C LYS A 65 19.65 -3.87 -5.65
N GLN A 66 19.19 -3.04 -6.57
CA GLN A 66 19.85 -1.79 -6.95
C GLN A 66 19.92 -0.79 -5.78
N ALA A 67 18.86 -0.71 -5.00
CA ALA A 67 18.75 0.15 -3.82
C ALA A 67 19.45 -0.40 -2.57
N ARG A 68 20.18 -1.52 -2.65
CA ARG A 68 20.87 -2.14 -1.48
C ARG A 68 19.90 -2.55 -0.36
N GLY A 69 18.64 -2.84 -0.68
CA GLY A 69 17.61 -3.19 0.30
C GLY A 69 16.87 -1.99 0.91
N ASP A 70 17.18 -0.75 0.51
CA ASP A 70 16.37 0.43 0.86
C ASP A 70 15.08 0.41 0.05
N LEU A 71 13.96 0.11 0.71
CA LEU A 71 12.67 -0.03 0.04
C LEU A 71 12.14 1.31 -0.47
N LEU A 72 12.45 2.43 0.19
CA LEU A 72 12.02 3.76 -0.27
C LEU A 72 12.71 4.14 -1.59
N GLU A 73 14.02 3.92 -1.67
CA GLU A 73 14.78 4.10 -2.91
C GLU A 73 14.29 3.13 -4.01
N ALA A 74 14.00 1.87 -3.65
CA ALA A 74 13.46 0.90 -4.60
C ALA A 74 12.10 1.33 -5.18
N ILE A 75 11.21 1.86 -4.35
CA ILE A 75 9.91 2.41 -4.76
C ILE A 75 10.11 3.59 -5.72
N PHE A 76 11.05 4.50 -5.39
CA PHE A 76 11.40 5.61 -6.27
C PHE A 76 11.87 5.12 -7.65
N LEU A 77 12.78 4.14 -7.68
CA LEU A 77 13.29 3.56 -8.93
C LEU A 77 12.19 2.95 -9.79
N VAL A 78 11.28 2.19 -9.18
CA VAL A 78 10.13 1.60 -9.88
C VAL A 78 9.20 2.66 -10.44
N ARG A 79 8.90 3.71 -9.65
CA ARG A 79 8.07 4.84 -10.12
C ARG A 79 8.73 5.57 -11.28
N ALA A 80 10.03 5.85 -11.19
CA ALA A 80 10.79 6.50 -12.26
C ALA A 80 10.78 5.65 -13.53
N TYR A 81 11.03 4.35 -13.41
CA TYR A 81 10.96 3.43 -14.55
C TYR A 81 9.56 3.38 -15.17
N ARG A 82 8.52 3.28 -14.36
CA ARG A 82 7.13 3.25 -14.83
C ARG A 82 6.78 4.44 -15.71
N THR A 83 7.31 5.63 -15.41
CA THR A 83 7.06 6.83 -16.25
C THR A 83 7.66 6.76 -17.65
N THR A 84 8.63 5.88 -17.87
CA THR A 84 9.23 5.67 -19.19
C THR A 84 8.42 4.73 -20.09
N LEU A 85 7.45 4.02 -19.53
CA LEU A 85 6.64 3.05 -20.25
C LEU A 85 5.43 3.74 -20.91
N PRO A 86 5.13 3.43 -22.17
CA PRO A 86 3.87 3.88 -22.76
C PRO A 86 2.70 3.18 -22.10
N ARG A 87 1.57 3.89 -21.92
CA ARG A 87 0.33 3.25 -21.52
C ARG A 87 -0.28 2.54 -22.71
N PHE A 88 -0.49 1.25 -22.62
CA PHE A 88 -1.16 0.47 -23.65
C PHE A 88 -2.69 0.59 -23.56
N GLY A 89 -3.23 0.58 -22.33
CA GLY A 89 -4.66 0.67 -22.07
C GLY A 89 -4.97 0.79 -20.59
N ALA A 90 -6.25 0.76 -20.26
CA ALA A 90 -6.76 0.63 -18.92
C ALA A 90 -7.48 -0.72 -18.79
N SER A 91 -7.25 -1.43 -17.69
CA SER A 91 -7.98 -2.66 -17.39
C SER A 91 -9.46 -2.37 -17.10
N LEU A 92 -10.28 -3.38 -17.24
CA LEU A 92 -11.61 -3.37 -16.64
C LEU A 92 -11.47 -3.36 -15.09
N PRO A 93 -12.51 -2.95 -14.36
CA PRO A 93 -12.53 -3.07 -12.92
C PRO A 93 -12.28 -4.52 -12.48
N ILE A 94 -11.42 -4.72 -11.49
CA ILE A 94 -11.13 -6.06 -10.95
C ILE A 94 -12.33 -6.53 -10.13
N ASP A 95 -12.74 -7.78 -10.34
CA ASP A 95 -13.77 -8.43 -9.52
C ASP A 95 -13.10 -9.17 -8.34
N THR A 96 -13.00 -8.51 -7.19
CA THR A 96 -12.52 -9.17 -5.97
C THR A 96 -13.52 -10.20 -5.41
N GLY A 97 -14.75 -10.23 -5.89
CA GLY A 97 -15.74 -11.29 -5.59
C GLY A 97 -15.30 -12.64 -6.15
N ALA A 98 -14.66 -12.64 -7.31
CA ALA A 98 -14.14 -13.83 -7.99
C ALA A 98 -12.71 -14.22 -7.55
N MET A 99 -12.17 -13.61 -6.48
CA MET A 99 -10.83 -13.90 -5.97
C MET A 99 -10.63 -15.38 -5.65
N THR A 100 -9.54 -15.96 -6.14
CA THR A 100 -9.04 -17.26 -5.66
C THR A 100 -8.39 -17.06 -4.29
N VAL A 101 -9.17 -17.32 -3.23
CA VAL A 101 -8.84 -16.95 -1.87
C VAL A 101 -7.77 -17.88 -1.28
N ARG A 102 -6.66 -17.30 -0.81
CA ARG A 102 -5.59 -18.00 -0.05
C ARG A 102 -5.65 -17.73 1.44
N ARG A 103 -6.15 -16.57 1.84
CA ARG A 103 -6.39 -16.19 3.22
C ARG A 103 -7.71 -15.45 3.33
N ARG A 104 -8.50 -15.79 4.34
CA ARG A 104 -9.77 -15.14 4.66
C ARG A 104 -9.98 -15.15 6.17
N VAL A 105 -10.10 -13.99 6.77
CA VAL A 105 -10.38 -13.82 8.19
C VAL A 105 -11.41 -12.73 8.42
N SER A 106 -12.26 -12.93 9.43
CA SER A 106 -13.25 -11.95 9.87
C SER A 106 -13.25 -11.84 11.39
N ALA A 107 -13.41 -10.62 11.90
CA ALA A 107 -13.56 -10.35 13.34
C ALA A 107 -15.02 -10.11 13.73
N THR A 108 -15.97 -10.12 12.79
CA THR A 108 -17.37 -9.76 13.07
C THR A 108 -18.26 -10.96 13.38
N PHE A 109 -18.02 -12.10 12.74
CA PHE A 109 -18.82 -13.31 12.96
C PHE A 109 -17.92 -14.48 13.29
N LYS A 110 -18.37 -15.30 14.26
CA LYS A 110 -17.66 -16.53 14.61
C LYS A 110 -17.71 -17.56 13.48
N ASP A 111 -18.89 -17.74 12.92
CA ASP A 111 -19.17 -18.72 11.86
C ASP A 111 -19.49 -17.97 10.56
N VAL A 112 -18.45 -17.70 9.79
CA VAL A 112 -18.59 -17.03 8.48
C VAL A 112 -18.94 -18.08 7.43
N PRO A 113 -20.00 -17.90 6.63
CA PRO A 113 -20.32 -18.80 5.52
C PRO A 113 -19.11 -19.00 4.59
N GLY A 114 -18.78 -20.25 4.28
CA GLY A 114 -17.56 -20.61 3.56
C GLY A 114 -16.32 -20.73 4.44
N GLY A 115 -16.43 -20.41 5.73
CA GLY A 115 -15.36 -20.54 6.72
C GLY A 115 -14.29 -19.46 6.66
N GLN A 116 -13.33 -19.56 7.58
CA GLN A 116 -12.11 -18.77 7.61
C GLN A 116 -10.93 -19.60 7.09
N ILE A 117 -10.01 -18.97 6.40
CA ILE A 117 -8.78 -19.58 5.86
C ILE A 117 -7.61 -18.80 6.43
N LEU A 118 -6.84 -19.39 7.34
CA LEU A 118 -5.73 -18.68 7.99
C LEU A 118 -4.60 -18.32 7.03
N GLY A 119 -4.25 -19.21 6.12
CA GLY A 119 -3.12 -19.04 5.22
C GLY A 119 -1.78 -18.86 5.95
N PRO A 120 -0.72 -18.48 5.26
CA PRO A 120 0.56 -18.14 5.87
C PRO A 120 0.45 -16.80 6.62
N THR A 121 0.67 -16.83 7.93
CA THR A 121 0.54 -15.63 8.78
C THR A 121 1.51 -15.65 9.95
N PHE A 122 1.91 -14.47 10.42
CA PHE A 122 2.65 -14.30 11.67
C PHE A 122 1.75 -14.25 12.91
N ASP A 123 0.43 -14.19 12.76
CA ASP A 123 -0.51 -13.86 13.85
C ASP A 123 -0.42 -14.83 15.03
N TYR A 124 -0.19 -16.10 14.73
CA TYR A 124 -0.12 -17.16 15.76
C TYR A 124 1.31 -17.61 16.06
N THR A 125 2.31 -16.90 15.58
CA THR A 125 3.71 -17.16 15.92
C THR A 125 4.07 -16.47 17.23
N HIS A 126 5.07 -17.01 17.95
CA HIS A 126 5.55 -16.38 19.18
C HIS A 126 6.33 -15.08 18.98
N ARG A 127 6.59 -14.69 17.72
CA ARG A 127 7.39 -13.48 17.35
C ARG A 127 8.79 -13.49 18.00
N LEU A 128 9.37 -14.66 18.20
CA LEU A 128 10.73 -14.85 18.66
C LEU A 128 11.68 -15.06 17.47
N LEU A 129 12.95 -14.67 17.64
CA LEU A 129 13.97 -14.99 16.63
C LEU A 129 14.19 -16.50 16.59
N ASP A 130 14.17 -17.06 15.39
CA ASP A 130 14.50 -18.45 15.13
C ASP A 130 15.96 -18.58 14.70
N PHE A 131 16.83 -18.90 15.65
CA PHE A 131 18.26 -19.05 15.41
C PHE A 131 18.61 -20.25 14.52
N SER A 132 17.69 -21.19 14.31
CA SER A 132 17.92 -22.30 13.37
C SER A 132 18.06 -21.83 11.92
N LEU A 133 17.51 -20.67 11.58
CA LEU A 133 17.65 -20.03 10.27
C LEU A 133 19.08 -19.52 10.00
N ALA A 134 19.94 -19.40 11.02
CA ALA A 134 21.32 -19.01 10.87
C ALA A 134 22.25 -20.17 10.54
N GLU A 135 21.79 -21.40 10.66
CA GLU A 135 22.58 -22.60 10.37
C GLU A 135 22.71 -22.84 8.85
N PRO A 136 23.89 -23.28 8.37
CA PRO A 136 24.07 -23.63 6.97
C PRO A 136 23.13 -24.79 6.57
N GLY A 137 22.31 -24.51 5.54
CA GLY A 137 21.34 -25.49 5.04
C GLY A 137 19.91 -25.29 5.52
N GLY A 138 19.70 -24.42 6.50
CA GLY A 138 18.37 -24.09 7.02
C GLY A 138 17.66 -25.30 7.66
N ARG A 139 16.57 -25.07 8.32
CA ARG A 139 15.66 -26.13 8.76
C ARG A 139 15.04 -26.77 7.51
N ALA A 140 15.15 -28.08 7.39
CA ALA A 140 14.41 -28.79 6.36
C ALA A 140 12.94 -28.35 6.42
N VAL A 141 12.41 -27.87 5.30
CA VAL A 141 10.97 -27.57 5.19
C VAL A 141 10.26 -28.85 5.59
N ALA A 142 9.44 -28.79 6.63
CA ALA A 142 8.62 -29.93 7.01
C ALA A 142 7.87 -30.41 5.76
N GLU A 143 7.87 -31.71 5.50
CA GLU A 143 7.12 -32.24 4.37
C GLU A 143 5.70 -31.67 4.42
N PRO A 144 5.16 -31.22 3.28
CA PRO A 144 3.80 -30.71 3.24
C PRO A 144 2.90 -31.76 3.90
N VAL A 145 2.22 -31.35 4.98
CA VAL A 145 1.17 -32.20 5.56
C VAL A 145 0.16 -32.38 4.45
N ALA A 146 0.02 -33.62 3.98
CA ALA A 146 -0.99 -33.91 2.97
C ALA A 146 -2.34 -33.34 3.46
N PRO A 147 -3.08 -32.60 2.62
CA PRO A 147 -4.38 -32.09 3.02
C PRO A 147 -5.17 -33.28 3.56
N SER A 148 -5.76 -33.14 4.74
CA SER A 148 -6.61 -34.20 5.29
C SER A 148 -7.71 -34.48 4.26
N ALA A 149 -8.07 -35.74 4.10
CA ALA A 149 -9.10 -36.15 3.12
C ALA A 149 -10.48 -35.50 3.34
N GLU A 150 -10.60 -34.67 4.34
CA GLU A 150 -11.76 -33.81 4.66
C GLU A 150 -11.61 -32.38 4.15
N SER A 151 -10.82 -32.12 3.10
CA SER A 151 -10.92 -30.83 2.40
C SER A 151 -12.29 -30.76 1.71
N VAL A 152 -13.26 -30.33 2.48
CA VAL A 152 -14.57 -29.92 1.96
C VAL A 152 -14.26 -28.77 0.99
N GLU A 153 -14.63 -28.96 -0.28
CA GLU A 153 -14.61 -27.84 -1.24
C GLU A 153 -15.26 -26.63 -0.55
N PRO A 154 -14.56 -25.50 -0.44
CA PRO A 154 -15.16 -24.34 0.21
C PRO A 154 -16.42 -23.98 -0.52
N GLY A 155 -17.55 -24.03 0.18
CA GLY A 155 -18.84 -23.59 -0.35
C GLY A 155 -18.78 -22.10 -0.74
N PRO A 156 -19.89 -21.54 -1.25
CA PRO A 156 -19.94 -20.13 -1.58
C PRO A 156 -19.45 -19.28 -0.41
N MET A 157 -18.51 -18.36 -0.67
CA MET A 157 -17.96 -17.43 0.32
C MET A 157 -18.58 -16.04 0.13
N PRO A 158 -19.83 -15.79 0.53
CA PRO A 158 -20.41 -14.47 0.45
C PRO A 158 -19.59 -13.51 1.32
N ARG A 159 -19.46 -12.27 0.89
CA ARG A 159 -18.76 -11.26 1.65
C ARG A 159 -19.52 -10.94 2.94
N VAL A 160 -18.77 -10.70 4.02
CA VAL A 160 -19.36 -10.33 5.31
C VAL A 160 -20.24 -9.07 5.19
N ILE A 161 -19.79 -8.10 4.39
CA ILE A 161 -20.56 -6.88 4.13
C ILE A 161 -21.90 -7.18 3.45
N GLU A 162 -21.96 -8.14 2.54
CA GLU A 162 -23.22 -8.55 1.92
C GLU A 162 -24.21 -9.15 2.93
N LEU A 163 -23.71 -9.82 3.96
CA LEU A 163 -24.56 -10.34 5.03
C LEU A 163 -25.18 -9.20 5.84
N LEU A 164 -24.37 -8.19 6.19
CA LEU A 164 -24.85 -7.00 6.90
C LEU A 164 -25.80 -6.16 6.06
N ASP A 165 -25.57 -6.06 4.74
CA ASP A 165 -26.40 -5.31 3.81
C ASP A 165 -27.80 -5.97 3.66
N ARG A 166 -27.85 -7.30 3.55
CA ARG A 166 -29.13 -8.05 3.50
C ARG A 166 -29.98 -7.84 4.75
N GLU A 167 -29.36 -7.59 5.89
CA GLU A 167 -30.04 -7.29 7.15
C GLU A 167 -30.35 -5.78 7.31
N GLY A 168 -29.94 -4.95 6.36
CA GLY A 168 -30.10 -3.49 6.42
C GLY A 168 -29.32 -2.82 7.54
N LEU A 169 -28.22 -3.43 8.01
CA LEU A 169 -27.43 -2.97 9.15
C LEU A 169 -26.24 -2.10 8.74
N ILE A 170 -25.88 -2.09 7.46
CA ILE A 170 -24.74 -1.31 6.95
C ILE A 170 -25.22 -0.35 5.86
N GLU A 171 -24.50 0.76 5.73
CA GLU A 171 -24.77 1.72 4.66
C GLU A 171 -24.84 1.04 3.28
N SER A 172 -25.88 1.38 2.50
CA SER A 172 -26.00 0.89 1.13
C SER A 172 -24.91 1.43 0.26
N GLU A 173 -24.24 0.58 -0.50
CA GLU A 173 -23.34 1.00 -1.56
C GLU A 173 -24.17 1.37 -2.80
N LYS A 174 -24.14 2.64 -3.16
CA LYS A 174 -24.73 3.07 -4.42
C LYS A 174 -23.63 2.99 -5.47
N PRO A 175 -23.78 2.18 -6.52
CA PRO A 175 -22.81 2.21 -7.60
C PRO A 175 -22.78 3.62 -8.20
N ASP A 176 -21.56 4.15 -8.38
CA ASP A 176 -21.35 5.41 -9.07
C ASP A 176 -21.69 5.16 -10.55
N ILE A 177 -22.84 5.62 -10.97
CA ILE A 177 -23.34 5.48 -12.35
C ILE A 177 -22.77 6.61 -13.22
N GLU A 178 -22.04 7.56 -12.64
CA GLU A 178 -21.44 8.63 -13.39
C GLU A 178 -20.34 8.09 -14.31
N THR A 179 -20.49 8.35 -15.59
CA THR A 179 -19.52 7.98 -16.65
C THR A 179 -18.28 8.87 -16.67
N ARG A 180 -17.90 9.46 -15.54
CA ARG A 180 -16.68 10.28 -15.46
C ARG A 180 -15.45 9.39 -15.53
N PRO A 181 -14.37 9.84 -16.16
CA PRO A 181 -13.10 9.14 -16.11
C PRO A 181 -12.65 8.96 -14.65
N VAL A 182 -12.17 7.77 -14.32
CA VAL A 182 -11.55 7.51 -13.02
C VAL A 182 -10.28 8.34 -12.90
N ALA A 183 -10.08 9.00 -11.74
CA ALA A 183 -8.85 9.76 -11.48
C ALA A 183 -7.61 8.88 -11.62
N ASP A 184 -6.51 9.48 -12.04
CA ASP A 184 -5.20 8.80 -12.15
C ASP A 184 -4.12 9.61 -11.41
N VAL A 185 -3.97 9.36 -10.11
CA VAL A 185 -2.99 10.05 -9.26
C VAL A 185 -1.53 9.79 -9.66
N THR A 186 -1.28 8.94 -10.64
CA THR A 186 0.06 8.73 -11.19
C THR A 186 0.39 9.71 -12.31
N ARG A 187 -0.58 10.47 -12.80
CA ARG A 187 -0.47 11.41 -13.92
C ARG A 187 -1.06 12.78 -13.63
N GLU A 188 -2.03 12.85 -12.75
CA GLU A 188 -2.76 14.07 -12.42
C GLU A 188 -2.46 14.46 -10.97
N ALA A 189 -2.29 15.74 -10.74
CA ALA A 189 -2.14 16.26 -9.38
C ALA A 189 -3.45 16.13 -8.61
N LEU A 190 -3.35 15.83 -7.32
CA LEU A 190 -4.51 15.84 -6.44
C LEU A 190 -5.09 17.27 -6.34
N THR A 191 -6.41 17.34 -6.36
CA THR A 191 -7.17 18.55 -6.07
C THR A 191 -8.10 18.28 -4.89
N PHE A 192 -8.32 19.27 -4.03
CA PHE A 192 -9.13 19.13 -2.84
C PHE A 192 -10.46 19.92 -2.98
N PRO A 193 -11.58 19.36 -2.53
CA PRO A 193 -11.73 17.99 -1.99
C PRO A 193 -11.55 16.93 -3.06
N ALA A 194 -10.83 15.85 -2.73
CA ALA A 194 -10.56 14.76 -3.64
C ALA A 194 -11.74 13.77 -3.72
N GLY A 195 -12.02 13.25 -4.90
CA GLY A 195 -12.96 12.15 -5.08
C GLY A 195 -12.48 10.88 -4.34
N ARG A 196 -13.42 10.01 -3.95
CA ARG A 196 -13.05 8.80 -3.21
C ARG A 196 -12.12 7.87 -4.01
N ASP A 197 -12.28 7.83 -5.32
CA ASP A 197 -11.41 7.11 -6.24
C ASP A 197 -9.95 7.61 -6.17
N ALA A 198 -9.73 8.92 -6.18
CA ALA A 198 -8.41 9.53 -6.01
C ALA A 198 -7.84 9.30 -4.61
N ARG A 199 -8.68 9.43 -3.55
CA ARG A 199 -8.28 9.13 -2.16
C ARG A 199 -7.78 7.70 -2.03
N LEU A 200 -8.54 6.71 -2.50
CA LEU A 200 -8.17 5.29 -2.41
C LEU A 200 -6.89 4.98 -3.20
N GLN A 201 -6.71 5.56 -4.39
CA GLN A 201 -5.48 5.40 -5.15
C GLN A 201 -4.27 6.02 -4.42
N ASN A 202 -4.44 7.21 -3.85
CA ASN A 202 -3.38 7.86 -3.08
C ASN A 202 -2.99 7.02 -1.85
N LEU A 203 -3.96 6.51 -1.08
CA LEU A 203 -3.71 5.63 0.05
C LEU A 203 -3.02 4.32 -0.37
N ALA A 204 -3.38 3.73 -1.52
CA ALA A 204 -2.73 2.53 -2.03
C ALA A 204 -1.25 2.77 -2.35
N ARG A 205 -0.89 3.97 -2.83
CA ARG A 205 0.50 4.41 -3.06
C ARG A 205 1.20 4.89 -1.80
N GLY A 206 0.45 5.27 -0.77
CA GLY A 206 0.96 5.84 0.46
C GLY A 206 1.91 4.90 1.21
N ASP A 207 2.79 5.46 2.01
CA ASP A 207 3.71 4.71 2.88
C ASP A 207 2.95 3.90 3.93
N GLU A 208 3.25 2.61 4.03
CA GLU A 208 2.62 1.72 5.00
C GLU A 208 2.79 2.21 6.43
N GLY A 209 3.98 2.70 6.79
CA GLY A 209 4.28 3.16 8.15
C GLY A 209 3.50 4.41 8.52
N PHE A 210 3.39 5.37 7.61
CA PHE A 210 2.58 6.58 7.81
C PHE A 210 1.09 6.23 7.99
N LEU A 211 0.55 5.38 7.12
CA LEU A 211 -0.84 4.93 7.22
C LEU A 211 -1.11 4.16 8.51
N LEU A 212 -0.17 3.31 8.96
CA LEU A 212 -0.27 2.62 10.25
C LEU A 212 -0.30 3.60 11.42
N ALA A 213 0.55 4.63 11.41
CA ALA A 213 0.57 5.64 12.46
C ALA A 213 -0.74 6.41 12.53
N LEU A 214 -1.30 6.81 11.38
CA LEU A 214 -2.59 7.48 11.31
C LEU A 214 -3.74 6.57 11.77
N SER A 215 -3.79 5.34 11.28
CA SER A 215 -4.82 4.37 11.66
C SER A 215 -4.76 4.05 13.16
N TYR A 216 -3.56 3.92 13.72
CA TYR A 216 -3.36 3.77 15.15
C TYR A 216 -3.88 4.97 15.94
N SER A 217 -3.63 6.19 15.47
CA SER A 217 -4.11 7.41 16.13
C SER A 217 -5.64 7.46 16.19
N THR A 218 -6.35 6.99 15.15
CA THR A 218 -7.83 6.95 15.16
C THR A 218 -8.39 6.03 16.23
N GLN A 219 -7.69 4.93 16.53
CA GLN A 219 -8.14 3.95 17.51
C GLN A 219 -7.77 4.33 18.94
N ARG A 220 -6.56 4.87 19.13
CA ARG A 220 -6.00 5.06 20.46
C ARG A 220 -6.53 6.26 21.21
N GLY A 221 -6.80 7.37 20.58
CA GLY A 221 -7.09 8.61 21.31
C GLY A 221 -8.24 9.44 20.76
N TYR A 222 -8.52 9.31 19.52
CA TYR A 222 -9.45 10.20 18.83
C TYR A 222 -10.72 9.51 18.36
N GLY A 223 -10.66 8.18 18.16
CA GLY A 223 -11.83 7.40 17.78
C GLY A 223 -12.69 7.05 18.98
N ARG A 224 -13.96 7.35 18.92
CA ARG A 224 -14.95 6.95 19.94
C ARG A 224 -15.51 5.55 19.68
N ASN A 225 -15.33 5.04 18.46
CA ASN A 225 -15.87 3.79 17.98
C ASN A 225 -14.74 2.79 17.69
N HIS A 226 -14.90 1.56 18.18
CA HIS A 226 -13.96 0.49 17.85
C HIS A 226 -14.30 -0.06 16.45
N PRO A 227 -13.37 -0.03 15.50
CA PRO A 227 -13.54 -0.66 14.20
C PRO A 227 -13.35 -2.18 14.32
N PHE A 228 -13.99 -2.91 13.42
CA PHE A 228 -13.84 -4.36 13.29
C PHE A 228 -13.42 -4.70 11.87
N ALA A 229 -12.49 -5.64 11.70
CA ALA A 229 -12.24 -6.23 10.40
C ALA A 229 -13.47 -7.04 10.00
N GLY A 230 -14.34 -6.45 9.19
CA GLY A 230 -15.48 -7.16 8.62
C GLY A 230 -14.99 -8.36 7.86
N GLU A 231 -14.03 -8.14 6.97
CA GLU A 231 -13.34 -9.19 6.23
C GLU A 231 -11.98 -8.73 5.74
N ILE A 232 -11.00 -9.61 5.82
CA ILE A 232 -9.71 -9.51 5.13
C ILE A 232 -9.62 -10.69 4.20
N ARG A 233 -9.37 -10.44 2.91
CA ARG A 233 -9.21 -11.45 1.87
C ARG A 233 -7.88 -11.22 1.15
N GLN A 234 -7.20 -12.30 0.86
CA GLN A 234 -5.94 -12.29 0.13
C GLN A 234 -5.95 -13.43 -0.89
N GLY A 235 -5.58 -13.15 -2.10
CA GLY A 235 -5.58 -14.14 -3.16
C GLY A 235 -5.37 -13.53 -4.53
N GLU A 236 -5.56 -14.33 -5.56
CA GLU A 236 -5.40 -13.96 -6.96
C GLU A 236 -6.71 -13.45 -7.56
N VAL A 237 -6.60 -12.41 -8.36
CA VAL A 237 -7.68 -11.86 -9.17
C VAL A 237 -7.24 -11.69 -10.62
N ALA A 238 -8.16 -11.93 -11.54
CA ALA A 238 -7.93 -11.72 -12.95
C ALA A 238 -7.88 -10.21 -13.28
N VAL A 239 -6.96 -9.82 -14.14
CA VAL A 239 -6.90 -8.52 -14.77
C VAL A 239 -7.35 -8.66 -16.20
N GLU A 240 -8.42 -7.96 -16.56
CA GLU A 240 -9.03 -8.05 -17.88
C GLU A 240 -8.86 -6.74 -18.65
N LEU A 241 -8.64 -6.85 -19.94
CA LEU A 241 -8.63 -5.76 -20.90
C LEU A 241 -9.66 -6.03 -21.98
N MET A 242 -10.37 -5.01 -22.41
CA MET A 242 -11.30 -5.09 -23.54
C MET A 242 -10.74 -4.25 -24.70
N PRO A 243 -9.99 -4.86 -25.63
CA PRO A 243 -9.55 -4.18 -26.84
C PRO A 243 -10.75 -3.77 -27.71
N GLU A 244 -10.71 -2.55 -28.24
CA GLU A 244 -11.82 -2.05 -29.10
C GLU A 244 -12.04 -2.93 -30.33
N GLU A 245 -10.96 -3.50 -30.89
CA GLU A 245 -11.01 -4.35 -32.07
C GLU A 245 -11.70 -5.69 -31.84
N LEU A 246 -11.72 -6.18 -30.62
CA LEU A 246 -12.27 -7.48 -30.28
C LEU A 246 -13.71 -7.38 -29.72
N GLY A 247 -14.02 -6.32 -29.01
CA GLY A 247 -15.34 -6.08 -28.43
C GLY A 247 -15.72 -7.04 -27.29
N PHE A 248 -14.76 -7.79 -26.74
CA PHE A 248 -14.93 -8.66 -25.56
C PHE A 248 -13.70 -8.61 -24.66
N ALA A 249 -13.89 -8.94 -23.38
CA ALA A 249 -12.83 -8.94 -22.39
C ALA A 249 -11.88 -10.12 -22.56
N LEU A 250 -10.58 -9.86 -22.37
CA LEU A 250 -9.52 -10.85 -22.32
C LEU A 250 -8.80 -10.76 -20.97
N THR A 251 -8.63 -11.87 -20.29
CA THR A 251 -7.74 -11.96 -19.13
C THR A 251 -6.30 -11.86 -19.60
N ILE A 252 -5.61 -10.79 -19.20
CA ILE A 252 -4.22 -10.52 -19.59
C ILE A 252 -3.22 -10.88 -18.51
N ALA A 253 -3.66 -10.98 -17.26
CA ALA A 253 -2.82 -11.35 -16.12
C ALA A 253 -3.69 -11.82 -14.94
N GLU A 254 -3.04 -12.51 -14.00
CA GLU A 254 -3.53 -12.71 -12.64
C GLU A 254 -2.58 -11.99 -11.69
N ILE A 255 -3.14 -11.27 -10.72
CA ILE A 255 -2.37 -10.53 -9.72
C ILE A 255 -2.81 -10.91 -8.32
N THR A 256 -1.87 -10.98 -7.40
CA THR A 256 -2.16 -11.13 -5.98
C THR A 256 -2.54 -9.79 -5.38
N VAL A 257 -3.65 -9.75 -4.66
CA VAL A 257 -4.10 -8.56 -3.93
C VAL A 257 -4.53 -8.92 -2.51
N THR A 258 -4.47 -7.94 -1.63
CA THR A 258 -5.07 -8.00 -0.29
C THR A 258 -6.16 -6.94 -0.20
N GLU A 259 -7.37 -7.39 0.11
CA GLU A 259 -8.55 -6.57 0.35
C GLU A 259 -8.90 -6.55 1.83
N CYS A 260 -9.23 -5.40 2.37
CA CYS A 260 -9.76 -5.23 3.72
C CYS A 260 -11.02 -4.38 3.70
N GLN A 261 -12.06 -4.88 4.34
CA GLN A 261 -13.29 -4.16 4.59
C GLN A 261 -13.45 -3.97 6.09
N MET A 262 -13.28 -2.74 6.59
CA MET A 262 -13.52 -2.39 7.99
C MET A 262 -14.97 -2.00 8.18
N VAL A 263 -15.52 -2.43 9.32
CA VAL A 263 -16.87 -2.12 9.77
C VAL A 263 -16.79 -1.26 11.02
N ASN A 264 -17.40 -0.08 10.97
CA ASN A 264 -17.42 0.87 12.07
C ASN A 264 -18.86 1.17 12.47
N GLN A 265 -19.14 1.17 13.77
CA GLN A 265 -20.41 1.67 14.26
C GLN A 265 -20.53 3.18 13.97
N PHE A 266 -21.71 3.57 13.52
CA PHE A 266 -22.08 4.95 13.31
C PHE A 266 -23.38 5.24 14.04
N THR A 267 -23.37 6.20 14.94
CA THR A 267 -24.51 6.52 15.81
C THR A 267 -25.61 7.34 15.13
N GLY A 268 -25.40 7.67 13.86
CA GLY A 268 -26.26 8.53 13.08
C GLY A 268 -25.83 10.00 13.11
N SER A 269 -26.31 10.75 12.15
CA SER A 269 -26.17 12.21 12.02
C SER A 269 -27.49 12.83 11.58
N THR A 270 -27.48 14.10 11.22
CA THR A 270 -28.66 14.78 10.65
C THR A 270 -29.00 14.24 9.26
N SER A 271 -28.04 13.66 8.55
CA SER A 271 -28.16 13.20 7.17
C SER A 271 -28.32 11.67 7.03
N ALA A 272 -27.94 10.88 8.04
CA ALA A 272 -27.98 9.44 7.98
C ALA A 272 -28.37 8.78 9.32
N PRO A 273 -29.15 7.67 9.29
CA PRO A 273 -29.57 6.95 10.49
C PRO A 273 -28.39 6.21 11.16
N PRO A 274 -28.56 5.75 12.41
CA PRO A 274 -27.62 4.80 13.02
C PRO A 274 -27.48 3.53 12.18
N GLN A 275 -26.23 3.16 11.87
CA GLN A 275 -25.91 1.98 11.04
C GLN A 275 -24.43 1.65 11.18
N PHE A 276 -23.98 0.59 10.55
CA PHE A 276 -22.55 0.41 10.30
C PHE A 276 -22.12 1.20 9.06
N THR A 277 -20.90 1.68 9.08
CA THR A 277 -20.22 2.30 7.95
C THR A 277 -18.98 1.54 7.61
N ARG A 278 -18.50 1.68 6.39
CA ARG A 278 -17.36 0.92 5.88
C ARG A 278 -16.15 1.80 5.62
N GLY A 279 -14.99 1.21 5.86
CA GLY A 279 -13.73 1.65 5.29
C GLY A 279 -13.16 0.57 4.40
N TYR A 280 -12.47 0.95 3.34
CA TYR A 280 -11.98 0.06 2.31
C TYR A 280 -10.48 0.20 2.08
N GLY A 281 -9.80 -0.93 1.91
CA GLY A 281 -8.40 -0.98 1.53
C GLY A 281 -8.14 -2.11 0.55
N LEU A 282 -7.43 -1.81 -0.53
CA LEU A 282 -6.98 -2.76 -1.54
C LEU A 282 -5.56 -2.40 -1.96
N ALA A 283 -4.66 -3.37 -1.91
CA ALA A 283 -3.27 -3.18 -2.32
C ALA A 283 -2.70 -4.45 -2.95
N PHE A 284 -1.69 -4.30 -3.79
CA PHE A 284 -0.98 -5.40 -4.40
C PHE A 284 -0.25 -6.27 -3.38
N GLY A 285 -0.21 -7.58 -3.65
CA GLY A 285 0.54 -8.55 -2.87
C GLY A 285 -0.07 -8.88 -1.51
N HIS A 286 0.77 -9.44 -0.63
CA HIS A 286 0.44 -9.89 0.73
C HIS A 286 0.63 -8.74 1.74
N THR A 287 -0.14 -7.67 1.59
CA THR A 287 0.03 -6.40 2.29
C THR A 287 -1.11 -6.14 3.30
N GLU A 288 -1.40 -7.11 4.17
CA GLU A 288 -2.53 -7.07 5.10
C GLU A 288 -2.51 -5.83 6.01
N ARG A 289 -1.37 -5.50 6.61
CA ARG A 289 -1.25 -4.30 7.45
C ARG A 289 -1.58 -3.03 6.71
N LYS A 290 -1.14 -2.92 5.45
CA LYS A 290 -1.43 -1.76 4.61
C LYS A 290 -2.90 -1.70 4.23
N ALA A 291 -3.51 -2.80 3.80
CA ALA A 291 -4.92 -2.84 3.46
C ALA A 291 -5.81 -2.48 4.65
N MET A 292 -5.47 -2.96 5.86
CA MET A 292 -6.16 -2.59 7.10
C MET A 292 -5.98 -1.11 7.44
N ALA A 293 -4.75 -0.59 7.35
CA ALA A 293 -4.47 0.82 7.61
C ALA A 293 -5.19 1.74 6.62
N MET A 294 -5.19 1.38 5.33
CA MET A 294 -5.97 2.08 4.31
C MET A 294 -7.45 2.13 4.69
N ALA A 295 -8.05 0.99 5.05
CA ALA A 295 -9.47 0.90 5.36
C ALA A 295 -9.86 1.79 6.55
N LEU A 296 -9.00 1.87 7.57
CA LEU A 296 -9.21 2.75 8.72
C LEU A 296 -9.11 4.22 8.36
N VAL A 297 -8.12 4.59 7.56
CA VAL A 297 -7.92 5.97 7.11
C VAL A 297 -9.00 6.37 6.09
N ASP A 298 -9.37 5.49 5.15
CA ASP A 298 -10.50 5.75 4.23
C ASP A 298 -11.77 6.09 5.01
N ARG A 299 -12.12 5.29 6.05
CA ARG A 299 -13.27 5.60 6.90
C ARG A 299 -13.13 6.95 7.64
N ALA A 300 -11.94 7.27 8.12
CA ALA A 300 -11.69 8.53 8.82
C ALA A 300 -11.87 9.73 7.88
N LEU A 301 -11.40 9.64 6.64
CA LEU A 301 -11.53 10.70 5.63
C LEU A 301 -12.98 10.95 5.20
N ARG A 302 -13.88 10.01 5.47
CA ARG A 302 -15.30 10.15 5.18
C ARG A 302 -16.09 10.94 6.22
N CYS A 303 -15.41 11.55 7.21
CA CYS A 303 -16.08 12.28 8.29
C CYS A 303 -17.03 13.38 7.79
N ARG A 304 -16.68 14.10 6.71
CA ARG A 304 -17.56 15.10 6.11
C ARG A 304 -18.78 14.51 5.42
N GLU A 305 -18.61 13.38 4.72
CA GLU A 305 -19.71 12.64 4.05
C GLU A 305 -20.72 12.12 5.05
N LEU A 306 -20.29 11.81 6.27
CA LEU A 306 -21.10 11.28 7.36
C LEU A 306 -21.56 12.35 8.35
N ASP A 307 -21.28 13.63 8.07
CA ASP A 307 -21.62 14.77 8.93
C ASP A 307 -21.06 14.61 10.35
N GLU A 308 -19.81 14.09 10.45
CA GLU A 308 -19.06 13.95 11.70
C GLU A 308 -18.13 15.15 11.89
N THR A 309 -17.94 15.57 13.13
CA THR A 309 -16.94 16.61 13.45
C THR A 309 -15.53 16.05 13.33
N ALA A 310 -14.70 16.67 12.49
CA ALA A 310 -13.29 16.34 12.40
C ALA A 310 -12.59 16.70 13.72
N ALA A 311 -11.95 15.71 14.36
CA ALA A 311 -11.26 15.85 15.64
C ALA A 311 -9.85 15.21 15.64
N ALA A 312 -9.46 14.55 14.55
CA ALA A 312 -8.23 13.80 14.46
C ALA A 312 -7.46 14.12 13.16
N PRO A 313 -6.11 14.04 13.18
CA PRO A 313 -5.30 14.28 11.98
C PRO A 313 -5.68 13.36 10.80
N ALA A 314 -6.10 12.13 11.07
CA ALA A 314 -6.56 11.20 10.03
C ALA A 314 -7.87 11.60 9.33
N GLN A 315 -8.56 12.64 9.83
CA GLN A 315 -9.77 13.21 9.25
C GLN A 315 -9.49 14.47 8.44
N ASP A 316 -8.27 14.98 8.46
CA ASP A 316 -7.79 16.08 7.63
C ASP A 316 -7.33 15.54 6.29
N GLU A 317 -8.16 15.70 5.28
CA GLU A 317 -7.94 15.14 3.94
C GLU A 317 -6.66 15.66 3.30
N GLU A 318 -6.45 16.97 3.33
CA GLU A 318 -5.25 17.58 2.73
C GLU A 318 -3.99 17.15 3.45
N PHE A 319 -4.00 17.12 4.77
CA PHE A 319 -2.88 16.64 5.56
C PHE A 319 -2.55 15.18 5.22
N VAL A 320 -3.55 14.29 5.23
CA VAL A 320 -3.33 12.86 4.99
C VAL A 320 -2.80 12.61 3.58
N LEU A 321 -3.46 13.14 2.57
CA LEU A 321 -3.13 12.82 1.18
C LEU A 321 -1.83 13.49 0.72
N SER A 322 -1.52 14.69 1.24
CA SER A 322 -0.27 15.39 0.92
C SER A 322 0.97 14.81 1.63
N HIS A 323 0.81 14.07 2.73
CA HIS A 323 1.93 13.52 3.50
C HIS A 323 2.05 12.00 3.44
N SER A 324 1.16 11.32 2.74
CA SER A 324 1.19 9.85 2.64
C SER A 324 2.28 9.31 1.73
N ASP A 325 2.84 10.14 0.84
CA ASP A 325 3.84 9.74 -0.14
C ASP A 325 5.27 10.01 0.35
N ASN A 326 5.91 8.96 0.86
CA ASN A 326 7.29 9.06 1.36
C ASN A 326 8.35 9.29 0.28
N VAL A 327 8.06 9.00 -0.98
CA VAL A 327 8.98 9.33 -2.07
C VAL A 327 9.04 10.84 -2.26
N GLU A 328 7.89 11.51 -2.27
CA GLU A 328 7.82 12.98 -2.27
C GLU A 328 8.45 13.58 -1.02
N ALA A 329 8.07 13.10 0.16
CA ALA A 329 8.61 13.55 1.44
C ALA A 329 10.14 13.41 1.49
N SER A 330 10.67 12.27 1.03
CA SER A 330 12.10 12.04 0.95
C SER A 330 12.79 13.02 0.00
N GLY A 331 12.20 13.29 -1.15
CA GLY A 331 12.72 14.27 -2.10
C GLY A 331 12.83 15.66 -1.51
N PHE A 332 11.80 16.10 -0.77
CA PHE A 332 11.80 17.40 -0.08
C PHE A 332 12.83 17.47 1.04
N VAL A 333 12.93 16.45 1.88
CA VAL A 333 13.87 16.45 3.01
C VAL A 333 15.31 16.32 2.52
N GLN A 334 15.55 15.42 1.57
CA GLN A 334 16.92 15.15 1.11
C GLN A 334 17.52 16.29 0.28
N HIS A 335 16.71 17.11 -0.39
CA HIS A 335 17.26 18.24 -1.13
C HIS A 335 17.92 19.27 -0.22
N LEU A 336 17.56 19.34 1.08
CA LEU A 336 18.14 20.24 2.06
C LEU A 336 19.65 20.03 2.28
N LYS A 337 20.18 18.83 1.97
CA LYS A 337 21.62 18.54 2.00
C LYS A 337 22.38 19.02 0.76
N LEU A 338 21.65 19.43 -0.29
CA LEU A 338 22.26 19.98 -1.48
C LEU A 338 22.76 21.41 -1.22
N PRO A 339 23.70 21.96 -2.05
CA PRO A 339 24.25 23.30 -1.83
C PRO A 339 23.18 24.40 -1.87
N HIS A 340 22.97 25.06 -0.73
CA HIS A 340 22.10 26.21 -0.56
C HIS A 340 22.89 27.46 -0.11
N HIS A 341 24.10 27.63 -0.65
CA HIS A 341 25.01 28.67 -0.17
C HIS A 341 24.45 30.09 -0.31
N VAL A 342 23.76 30.37 -1.40
CA VAL A 342 23.19 31.71 -1.68
C VAL A 342 22.06 32.01 -0.70
N ASP A 343 21.15 31.04 -0.52
CA ASP A 343 20.02 31.20 0.38
C ASP A 343 20.49 31.34 1.82
N PHE A 344 21.45 30.51 2.24
CA PHE A 344 22.03 30.59 3.59
C PHE A 344 22.73 31.94 3.84
N GLN A 345 23.48 32.48 2.88
CA GLN A 345 24.13 33.80 3.03
C GLN A 345 23.09 34.92 3.12
N SER A 346 21.99 34.82 2.39
CA SER A 346 20.89 35.78 2.48
C SER A 346 20.24 35.78 3.87
N GLU A 347 19.92 34.59 4.39
CA GLU A 347 19.35 34.45 5.74
C GLU A 347 20.34 34.90 6.84
N LEU A 348 21.63 34.58 6.69
CA LEU A 348 22.66 35.04 7.61
C LEU A 348 22.75 36.57 7.64
N PHE A 349 22.72 37.22 6.47
CA PHE A 349 22.74 38.69 6.39
C PHE A 349 21.52 39.32 7.08
N LEU A 350 20.32 38.73 6.81
CA LEU A 350 19.09 39.18 7.45
C LEU A 350 19.18 39.06 8.98
N LEU A 351 19.63 37.90 9.47
CA LEU A 351 19.75 37.64 10.90
C LEU A 351 20.73 38.62 11.56
N LEU A 352 21.89 38.85 10.96
CA LEU A 352 22.89 39.80 11.47
C LEU A 352 22.34 41.22 11.51
N SER A 353 21.57 41.65 10.51
CA SER A 353 20.92 42.96 10.50
C SER A 353 19.88 43.13 11.62
N LEU A 354 19.18 42.05 11.98
CA LEU A 354 18.21 42.07 13.10
C LEU A 354 18.86 42.09 14.49
N ILE A 355 20.06 41.50 14.61
CA ILE A 355 20.81 41.50 15.90
C ILE A 355 21.45 42.86 16.17
N HIS A 356 21.77 43.64 15.16
CA HIS A 356 22.44 44.94 15.28
C HIS A 356 21.45 46.14 15.28
N ILE A 357 20.16 45.91 15.37
CA ILE A 357 19.16 46.91 15.63
C ILE A 357 18.97 47.06 17.15
#